data_404e2d3b1a78e67337ac9ffeeec18863
#
_entry.id   404e2d3b1a78e67337ac9ffeeec18863
#
_cell.length_a   1.000
_cell.length_b   1.000
_cell.length_c   1.000
_cell.angle_alpha   90.00
_cell.angle_beta   90.00
_cell.angle_gamma   90.00
#
_symmetry.space_group_name_H-M   'P 1'
#
loop_
_entity.id
_entity.type
_entity.pdbx_description
1 polymer ?
#
loop_
_entity_poly.entity_id
_entity_poly.type
_entity_poly.pdbx_seq_one_letter_code
_entity_poly.pdbx_strand_id
1 'polypeptide(L)'
;MSKEILMVVESVSNEKGVSEDIIFDALELALATATKKRYTEEEVDIRVAIDKETGEYDTFRRWEIVTDEGLGEAEFPTTKLTLDEAAEEGLGHLAVGEYHEIPVESVEFGRIAAQTAKQVIVQKVREAERAQVVDAYRHRVGELLNGQVKKVTREAVIVDLGNNAEAILPREEWIPREMFRVNDRLRAMLKEVRPEARGPQLALTRTSPQMLTELFSIEVPEIADGVIEIMGAARDPGSRAKIAVKTNDGRIDPVGACVGMRGSRVQAVSGELGNERIDIVSWDDNIAQLAINAMSPAEVVSIVVDEDTRSMDIAVSEDNLAQAIGRGGQNVKLASELTGWDLNIMTEEEAAEKQQEETGEIVTNFMEQLDVDEDVAIVLLEEGFTTLDEIAYVPIDEMVAIEGFDLEIVEELRSRAKNALMTLELASEEELDNAEPAEDLLNMDGMDPTLAQALAAKGICTMEDLAEQAVDDIMDIDDMDEERASALIMTARAPWFEEAEAEAEAEVQ
;
A
#
# COMPACT_ATOMS: atom_id res chain seq x y z
N MET A 1 27.67 49.22 -3.60
CA MET A 1 27.31 48.03 -2.81
C MET A 1 25.82 47.69 -2.96
N SER A 2 24.87 48.57 -2.63
CA SER A 2 23.42 48.29 -2.78
C SER A 2 22.99 47.96 -4.22
N LYS A 3 23.53 48.67 -5.23
CA LYS A 3 23.25 48.35 -6.65
C LYS A 3 23.82 47.02 -7.13
N GLU A 4 24.87 46.49 -6.49
CA GLU A 4 25.45 45.20 -6.85
C GLU A 4 24.52 44.03 -6.43
N ILE A 5 23.86 44.18 -5.28
CA ILE A 5 22.86 43.17 -4.81
C ILE A 5 21.71 43.10 -5.79
N LEU A 6 21.10 44.21 -6.17
CA LEU A 6 20.00 44.26 -7.15
C LEU A 6 20.40 43.67 -8.50
N MET A 7 21.61 43.99 -9.01
CA MET A 7 22.11 43.40 -10.26
C MET A 7 22.27 41.87 -10.17
N VAL A 8 22.74 41.34 -9.04
CA VAL A 8 22.90 39.93 -8.82
C VAL A 8 21.53 39.24 -8.78
N VAL A 9 20.56 39.85 -8.08
CA VAL A 9 19.18 39.32 -8.00
C VAL A 9 18.54 39.25 -9.38
N GLU A 10 18.57 40.37 -10.13
CA GLU A 10 17.98 40.41 -11.47
C GLU A 10 18.67 39.44 -12.45
N SER A 11 20.00 39.36 -12.42
CA SER A 11 20.76 38.45 -13.28
C SER A 11 20.43 36.99 -13.01
N VAL A 12 20.37 36.60 -11.73
CA VAL A 12 20.06 35.20 -11.33
C VAL A 12 18.59 34.85 -11.59
N SER A 13 17.67 35.79 -11.31
CA SER A 13 16.25 35.64 -11.60
C SER A 13 16.03 35.37 -13.08
N ASN A 14 16.62 36.18 -13.95
CA ASN A 14 16.51 36.01 -15.40
C ASN A 14 17.21 34.75 -15.91
N GLU A 15 18.35 34.34 -15.35
CA GLU A 15 19.09 33.13 -15.78
C GLU A 15 18.40 31.84 -15.36
N LYS A 16 17.78 31.84 -14.19
CA LYS A 16 17.24 30.63 -13.55
C LYS A 16 15.72 30.54 -13.59
N GLY A 17 15.02 31.61 -13.96
CA GLY A 17 13.56 31.65 -14.00
C GLY A 17 12.90 31.54 -12.61
N VAL A 18 13.60 31.96 -11.56
CA VAL A 18 13.13 31.92 -10.16
C VAL A 18 12.74 33.35 -9.74
N SER A 19 11.73 33.49 -8.89
CA SER A 19 11.29 34.80 -8.41
C SER A 19 12.38 35.53 -7.66
N GLU A 20 12.41 36.85 -7.78
CA GLU A 20 13.40 37.73 -7.10
C GLU A 20 13.32 37.57 -5.58
N ASP A 21 12.11 37.32 -5.02
CA ASP A 21 11.91 37.13 -3.59
C ASP A 21 12.75 35.95 -3.04
N ILE A 22 12.76 34.83 -3.72
CA ILE A 22 13.56 33.65 -3.31
C ILE A 22 15.06 33.98 -3.32
N ILE A 23 15.50 34.82 -4.24
CA ILE A 23 16.91 35.22 -4.32
C ILE A 23 17.27 36.21 -3.23
N PHE A 24 16.35 37.14 -2.88
CA PHE A 24 16.53 38.02 -1.73
C PHE A 24 16.62 37.22 -0.43
N ASP A 25 15.72 36.28 -0.18
CA ASP A 25 15.75 35.40 1.00
C ASP A 25 17.08 34.60 1.07
N ALA A 26 17.55 34.12 -0.08
CA ALA A 26 18.85 33.46 -0.17
C ALA A 26 20.04 34.37 0.18
N LEU A 27 20.00 35.63 -0.25
CA LEU A 27 21.02 36.62 0.07
C LEU A 27 20.99 37.00 1.55
N GLU A 28 19.82 37.21 2.13
CA GLU A 28 19.64 37.46 3.56
C GLU A 28 20.23 36.33 4.40
N LEU A 29 19.91 35.08 4.06
CA LEU A 29 20.45 33.89 4.73
C LEU A 29 21.98 33.78 4.56
N ALA A 30 22.50 34.12 3.39
CA ALA A 30 23.95 34.11 3.12
C ALA A 30 24.70 35.15 3.95
N LEU A 31 24.16 36.36 4.02
CA LEU A 31 24.71 37.43 4.82
C LEU A 31 24.62 37.12 6.33
N ALA A 32 23.50 36.56 6.77
CA ALA A 32 23.34 36.07 8.14
C ALA A 32 24.38 34.99 8.48
N THR A 33 24.58 34.01 7.60
CA THR A 33 25.60 32.96 7.75
C THR A 33 27.02 33.53 7.77
N ALA A 34 27.29 34.52 6.95
CA ALA A 34 28.60 35.21 6.94
C ALA A 34 28.84 36.01 8.23
N THR A 35 27.78 36.62 8.76
CA THR A 35 27.83 37.36 10.03
C THR A 35 28.02 36.41 11.22
N LYS A 36 27.31 35.27 11.26
CA LYS A 36 27.50 34.22 12.30
C LYS A 36 28.96 33.77 12.43
N LYS A 37 29.70 33.68 11.33
CA LYS A 37 31.12 33.31 11.34
C LYS A 37 32.03 34.28 12.05
N ARG A 38 31.57 35.49 12.36
CA ARG A 38 32.32 36.46 13.20
C ARG A 38 32.24 36.11 14.69
N TYR A 39 31.17 35.40 15.09
CA TYR A 39 30.95 34.99 16.46
C TYR A 39 31.42 33.51 16.60
N THR A 40 32.76 33.35 16.78
CA THR A 40 33.38 32.00 16.79
C THR A 40 33.22 31.25 18.10
N GLU A 41 32.87 31.95 19.18
CA GLU A 41 32.80 31.40 20.55
C GLU A 41 31.36 31.20 21.07
N GLU A 42 30.34 31.77 20.39
CA GLU A 42 28.95 31.74 20.79
C GLU A 42 28.07 31.34 19.60
N GLU A 43 27.09 30.45 19.81
CA GLU A 43 26.00 30.25 18.89
C GLU A 43 25.09 31.48 18.94
N VAL A 44 24.92 32.16 17.79
CA VAL A 44 24.08 33.35 17.67
C VAL A 44 23.03 33.17 16.58
N ASP A 45 21.86 33.71 16.79
CA ASP A 45 20.88 33.83 15.71
C ASP A 45 20.92 35.24 15.09
N ILE A 46 21.13 35.29 13.78
CA ILE A 46 21.29 36.51 13.01
C ILE A 46 20.23 36.58 11.92
N ARG A 47 19.52 37.68 11.85
CA ARG A 47 18.63 38.04 10.77
C ARG A 47 19.20 39.20 9.98
N VAL A 48 19.13 39.11 8.67
CA VAL A 48 19.44 40.24 7.76
C VAL A 48 18.15 40.59 7.04
N ALA A 49 17.87 41.85 6.89
CA ALA A 49 16.74 42.37 6.11
C ALA A 49 17.29 43.26 4.98
N ILE A 50 16.97 42.88 3.74
CA ILE A 50 17.36 43.62 2.54
C ILE A 50 16.18 44.43 2.03
N ASP A 51 16.36 45.72 1.84
CA ASP A 51 15.38 46.54 1.14
C ASP A 51 15.40 46.21 -0.36
N LYS A 52 14.32 45.69 -0.86
CA LYS A 52 14.18 45.24 -2.24
C LYS A 52 14.23 46.35 -3.29
N GLU A 53 13.95 47.60 -2.90
CA GLU A 53 13.99 48.76 -3.81
C GLU A 53 15.39 49.39 -3.88
N THR A 54 16.05 49.52 -2.73
CA THR A 54 17.33 50.18 -2.63
C THR A 54 18.53 49.24 -2.65
N GLY A 55 18.34 47.98 -2.26
CA GLY A 55 19.39 46.97 -2.05
C GLY A 55 20.24 47.25 -0.80
N GLU A 56 19.80 48.16 0.08
CA GLU A 56 20.43 48.36 1.39
C GLU A 56 19.99 47.28 2.35
N TYR A 57 20.80 46.94 3.34
CA TYR A 57 20.48 45.87 4.27
C TYR A 57 20.95 46.20 5.67
N ASP A 58 20.12 45.79 6.63
CA ASP A 58 20.38 45.89 8.05
C ASP A 58 20.53 44.47 8.65
N THR A 59 21.40 44.35 9.65
CA THR A 59 21.69 43.09 10.31
C THR A 59 21.30 43.18 11.78
N PHE A 60 20.58 42.15 12.23
CA PHE A 60 20.07 42.06 13.60
C PHE A 60 20.54 40.75 14.25
N ARG A 61 21.00 40.83 15.50
CA ARG A 61 21.11 39.69 16.39
C ARG A 61 19.76 39.53 17.07
N ARG A 62 19.24 38.33 17.10
CA ARG A 62 17.91 38.05 17.67
C ARG A 62 17.95 36.92 18.66
N TRP A 63 17.01 36.95 19.60
CA TRP A 63 16.73 35.93 20.58
C TRP A 63 15.24 35.63 20.54
N GLU A 64 14.90 34.35 20.48
CA GLU A 64 13.52 33.89 20.53
C GLU A 64 13.08 33.83 21.98
N ILE A 65 11.88 34.35 22.28
CA ILE A 65 11.29 34.28 23.60
C ILE A 65 10.63 32.87 23.76
N VAL A 66 11.05 32.11 24.77
CA VAL A 66 10.59 30.74 25.04
C VAL A 66 10.15 30.59 26.48
N THR A 67 9.44 29.50 26.75
CA THR A 67 9.14 29.06 28.12
C THR A 67 10.39 28.42 28.77
N ASP A 68 10.41 28.29 30.08
CA ASP A 68 11.51 27.63 30.80
C ASP A 68 11.72 26.18 30.34
N GLU A 69 10.62 25.46 30.05
CA GLU A 69 10.66 24.12 29.46
C GLU A 69 11.29 24.15 28.06
N GLY A 70 10.85 25.10 27.22
CA GLY A 70 11.39 25.28 25.87
C GLY A 70 12.87 25.71 25.83
N LEU A 71 13.40 26.33 26.86
CA LEU A 71 14.83 26.61 27.00
C LEU A 71 15.61 25.31 27.30
N GLY A 72 15.05 24.43 28.17
CA GLY A 72 15.66 23.15 28.52
C GLY A 72 15.78 22.17 27.34
N GLU A 73 14.85 22.22 26.40
CA GLU A 73 14.82 21.39 25.19
C GLU A 73 15.56 22.01 23.99
N ALA A 74 16.05 23.26 24.13
CA ALA A 74 16.66 23.98 23.02
C ALA A 74 18.05 23.44 22.66
N GLU A 75 18.29 23.16 21.37
CA GLU A 75 19.60 22.76 20.84
C GLU A 75 20.64 23.86 21.06
N PHE A 76 20.24 25.14 21.03
CA PHE A 76 21.09 26.33 21.20
C PHE A 76 20.49 27.31 22.22
N PRO A 77 20.64 27.06 23.54
CA PRO A 77 20.07 27.92 24.56
C PRO A 77 20.52 29.40 24.51
N THR A 78 21.73 29.67 24.02
CA THR A 78 22.30 31.04 23.89
C THR A 78 21.57 31.93 22.87
N THR A 79 20.71 31.35 22.05
CA THR A 79 19.89 32.07 21.05
C THR A 79 18.46 32.32 21.52
N LYS A 80 18.16 31.95 22.78
CA LYS A 80 16.82 32.05 23.37
C LYS A 80 16.86 32.80 24.67
N LEU A 81 15.73 33.42 25.03
CA LEU A 81 15.49 34.10 26.29
C LEU A 81 14.22 33.59 26.92
N THR A 82 14.21 33.38 28.23
CA THR A 82 12.97 33.06 28.94
C THR A 82 12.13 34.33 29.13
N LEU A 83 10.84 34.15 29.43
CA LEU A 83 9.94 35.26 29.73
C LEU A 83 10.42 36.09 30.94
N ASP A 84 11.00 35.41 31.93
CA ASP A 84 11.50 36.08 33.15
C ASP A 84 12.75 36.90 32.84
N GLU A 85 13.71 36.37 32.11
CA GLU A 85 14.90 37.09 31.65
C GLU A 85 14.52 38.27 30.75
N ALA A 86 13.57 38.09 29.83
CA ALA A 86 13.06 39.17 28.99
C ALA A 86 12.37 40.26 29.82
N ALA A 87 11.67 39.93 30.89
CA ALA A 87 11.06 40.89 31.78
C ALA A 87 12.10 41.69 32.59
N GLU A 88 13.19 41.04 33.03
CA GLU A 88 14.31 41.71 33.72
C GLU A 88 15.05 42.72 32.81
N GLU A 89 15.15 42.40 31.51
CA GLU A 89 15.72 43.30 30.51
C GLU A 89 14.76 44.42 30.03
N GLY A 90 13.54 44.47 30.60
CA GLY A 90 12.54 45.48 30.23
C GLY A 90 11.75 45.18 28.97
N LEU A 91 11.79 43.91 28.50
CA LEU A 91 11.14 43.40 27.28
C LEU A 91 9.83 42.69 27.59
N GLY A 92 9.21 42.88 28.76
CA GLY A 92 8.00 42.21 29.21
C GLY A 92 6.75 42.44 28.36
N HIS A 93 6.88 43.12 27.23
CA HIS A 93 5.81 43.25 26.23
C HIS A 93 5.85 42.18 25.13
N LEU A 94 6.92 41.39 25.07
CA LEU A 94 7.07 40.30 24.09
C LEU A 94 6.43 39.01 24.60
N ALA A 95 5.79 38.28 23.69
CA ALA A 95 5.16 37.00 23.97
C ALA A 95 6.07 35.84 23.55
N VAL A 96 5.77 34.62 24.04
CA VAL A 96 6.46 33.40 23.60
C VAL A 96 6.32 33.23 22.09
N GLY A 97 7.44 32.97 21.42
CA GLY A 97 7.54 32.85 19.96
C GLY A 97 7.86 34.19 19.25
N GLU A 98 7.89 35.32 19.98
CA GLU A 98 8.38 36.59 19.44
C GLU A 98 9.90 36.71 19.60
N TYR A 99 10.51 37.61 18.84
CA TYR A 99 11.94 37.80 18.81
C TYR A 99 12.32 39.19 19.39
N HIS A 100 13.31 39.19 20.26
CA HIS A 100 14.04 40.39 20.61
C HIS A 100 15.19 40.61 19.61
N GLU A 101 15.22 41.77 18.97
CA GLU A 101 16.21 42.08 17.91
C GLU A 101 17.06 43.30 18.31
N ILE A 102 18.37 43.14 18.20
CA ILE A 102 19.34 44.25 18.40
C ILE A 102 20.12 44.46 17.10
N PRO A 103 20.17 45.66 16.56
CA PRO A 103 20.97 45.96 15.38
C PRO A 103 22.46 45.75 15.66
N VAL A 104 23.14 45.09 14.73
CA VAL A 104 24.57 44.82 14.78
C VAL A 104 25.25 45.31 13.50
N GLU A 105 26.57 45.51 13.55
CA GLU A 105 27.32 45.95 12.39
C GLU A 105 27.21 44.93 11.25
N SER A 106 26.70 45.37 10.10
CA SER A 106 26.54 44.54 8.91
C SER A 106 27.91 44.20 8.30
N VAL A 107 28.02 42.96 7.82
CA VAL A 107 29.20 42.51 7.05
C VAL A 107 29.14 43.11 5.66
N GLU A 108 30.22 43.80 5.23
CA GLU A 108 30.28 44.27 3.86
C GLU A 108 30.12 43.13 2.84
N PHE A 109 29.34 43.38 1.78
CA PHE A 109 29.15 42.45 0.65
C PHE A 109 30.45 42.34 -0.17
N GLY A 110 31.48 41.75 0.46
CA GLY A 110 32.80 41.54 -0.12
C GLY A 110 32.98 40.11 -0.68
N ARG A 111 34.22 39.76 -1.05
CA ARG A 111 34.54 38.47 -1.69
C ARG A 111 34.07 37.24 -0.91
N ILE A 112 34.15 37.24 0.42
CA ILE A 112 33.77 36.10 1.26
C ILE A 112 32.24 35.98 1.34
N ALA A 113 31.56 37.12 1.53
CA ALA A 113 30.10 37.15 1.51
C ALA A 113 29.55 36.75 0.13
N ALA A 114 30.17 37.21 -0.96
CA ALA A 114 29.80 36.84 -2.32
C ALA A 114 29.96 35.33 -2.62
N GLN A 115 30.99 34.67 -2.07
CA GLN A 115 31.15 33.20 -2.22
C GLN A 115 30.10 32.44 -1.42
N THR A 116 29.84 32.84 -0.19
CA THR A 116 28.79 32.23 0.65
C THR A 116 27.43 32.48 0.03
N ALA A 117 27.13 33.69 -0.40
CA ALA A 117 25.92 34.03 -1.12
C ALA A 117 25.70 33.13 -2.35
N LYS A 118 26.72 32.96 -3.18
CA LYS A 118 26.63 32.09 -4.36
C LYS A 118 26.26 30.65 -3.99
N GLN A 119 26.82 30.10 -2.92
CA GLN A 119 26.48 28.75 -2.47
C GLN A 119 25.04 28.67 -1.98
N VAL A 120 24.60 29.62 -1.15
CA VAL A 120 23.24 29.66 -0.60
C VAL A 120 22.20 29.91 -1.70
N ILE A 121 22.49 30.84 -2.62
CA ILE A 121 21.64 31.11 -3.79
C ILE A 121 21.47 29.81 -4.61
N VAL A 122 22.57 29.13 -4.95
CA VAL A 122 22.51 27.89 -5.72
C VAL A 122 21.69 26.83 -4.98
N GLN A 123 21.81 26.76 -3.66
CA GLN A 123 21.02 25.82 -2.85
C GLN A 123 19.55 26.20 -2.86
N LYS A 124 19.20 27.46 -2.60
CA LYS A 124 17.80 27.93 -2.57
C LYS A 124 17.12 27.85 -3.93
N VAL A 125 17.83 28.16 -5.00
CA VAL A 125 17.35 28.00 -6.37
C VAL A 125 17.05 26.52 -6.64
N ARG A 126 17.93 25.60 -6.24
CA ARG A 126 17.68 24.16 -6.38
C ARG A 126 16.48 23.69 -5.54
N GLU A 127 16.31 24.24 -4.34
CA GLU A 127 15.12 23.94 -3.51
C GLU A 127 13.84 24.42 -4.20
N ALA A 128 13.85 25.65 -4.75
CA ALA A 128 12.72 26.20 -5.49
C ALA A 128 12.42 25.42 -6.78
N GLU A 129 13.45 25.06 -7.58
CA GLU A 129 13.30 24.21 -8.77
C GLU A 129 12.69 22.85 -8.40
N ARG A 130 13.10 22.26 -7.28
CA ARG A 130 12.55 21.01 -6.76
C ARG A 130 11.08 21.15 -6.35
N ALA A 131 10.73 22.21 -5.63
CA ALA A 131 9.34 22.46 -5.25
C ALA A 131 8.44 22.62 -6.48
N GLN A 132 8.89 23.33 -7.51
CA GLN A 132 8.17 23.46 -8.78
C GLN A 132 7.98 22.12 -9.47
N VAL A 133 8.99 21.23 -9.48
CA VAL A 133 8.86 19.88 -10.03
C VAL A 133 7.84 19.07 -9.24
N VAL A 134 7.90 19.11 -7.91
CA VAL A 134 6.94 18.41 -7.05
C VAL A 134 5.49 18.85 -7.35
N ASP A 135 5.26 20.16 -7.42
CA ASP A 135 3.92 20.70 -7.70
C ASP A 135 3.41 20.33 -9.09
N ALA A 136 4.29 20.39 -10.10
CA ALA A 136 3.94 20.05 -11.48
C ALA A 136 3.59 18.57 -11.67
N TYR A 137 4.17 17.68 -10.86
CA TYR A 137 3.99 16.21 -11.01
C TYR A 137 3.13 15.58 -9.95
N ARG A 138 2.77 16.26 -8.86
CA ARG A 138 1.94 15.73 -7.75
C ARG A 138 0.63 15.09 -8.22
N HIS A 139 -0.03 15.70 -9.21
CA HIS A 139 -1.31 15.24 -9.76
C HIS A 139 -1.16 14.25 -10.92
N ARG A 140 0.07 13.90 -11.27
CA ARG A 140 0.40 13.03 -12.40
C ARG A 140 0.88 11.65 -11.97
N VAL A 141 0.71 11.30 -10.71
CA VAL A 141 0.99 9.95 -10.20
C VAL A 141 0.06 8.96 -10.91
N GLY A 142 0.62 7.86 -11.41
CA GLY A 142 -0.10 6.89 -12.24
C GLY A 142 -0.01 7.17 -13.74
N GLU A 143 0.47 8.33 -14.20
CA GLU A 143 0.61 8.62 -15.63
C GLU A 143 1.89 8.02 -16.22
N LEU A 144 1.81 7.67 -17.51
CA LEU A 144 2.99 7.29 -18.29
C LEU A 144 3.80 8.54 -18.69
N LEU A 145 5.06 8.55 -18.30
CA LEU A 145 6.02 9.59 -18.64
C LEU A 145 7.04 9.07 -19.65
N ASN A 146 7.42 9.96 -20.58
CA ASN A 146 8.49 9.71 -21.54
C ASN A 146 9.71 10.55 -21.15
N GLY A 147 10.86 9.92 -21.07
CA GLY A 147 12.10 10.61 -20.74
C GLY A 147 13.29 10.03 -21.49
N GLN A 148 14.44 10.62 -21.24
CA GLN A 148 15.72 10.16 -21.77
C GLN A 148 16.65 9.75 -20.63
N VAL A 149 17.29 8.61 -20.77
CA VAL A 149 18.23 8.09 -19.77
C VAL A 149 19.44 9.03 -19.70
N LYS A 150 19.62 9.68 -18.56
CA LYS A 150 20.75 10.61 -18.28
C LYS A 150 21.94 9.89 -17.68
N LYS A 151 21.71 8.96 -16.77
CA LYS A 151 22.74 8.21 -16.07
C LYS A 151 22.23 6.82 -15.69
N VAL A 152 23.07 5.84 -15.82
CA VAL A 152 22.82 4.45 -15.37
C VAL A 152 23.82 4.13 -14.27
N THR A 153 23.32 3.68 -13.12
CA THR A 153 24.10 3.16 -12.00
C THR A 153 23.76 1.69 -11.78
N ARG A 154 24.40 1.06 -10.82
CA ARG A 154 24.09 -0.34 -10.46
C ARG A 154 22.71 -0.46 -9.80
N GLU A 155 22.29 0.57 -9.08
CA GLU A 155 21.10 0.59 -8.24
C GLU A 155 19.90 1.29 -8.92
N ALA A 156 20.13 2.20 -9.86
CA ALA A 156 19.06 2.98 -10.46
C ALA A 156 19.45 3.59 -11.82
N VAL A 157 18.43 3.95 -12.58
CA VAL A 157 18.53 4.81 -13.78
C VAL A 157 17.98 6.20 -13.44
N ILE A 158 18.74 7.24 -13.79
CA ILE A 158 18.26 8.61 -13.74
C ILE A 158 17.76 8.99 -15.12
N VAL A 159 16.54 9.46 -15.16
CA VAL A 159 15.80 9.80 -16.38
C VAL A 159 15.54 11.30 -16.39
N ASP A 160 15.86 11.94 -17.50
CA ASP A 160 15.53 13.35 -17.76
C ASP A 160 14.15 13.40 -18.44
N LEU A 161 13.20 14.06 -17.77
CA LEU A 161 11.84 14.24 -18.28
C LEU A 161 11.66 15.59 -19.00
N GLY A 162 12.74 16.39 -19.08
CA GLY A 162 12.69 17.76 -19.59
C GLY A 162 12.31 18.77 -18.49
N ASN A 163 12.44 20.08 -18.80
CA ASN A 163 12.11 21.19 -17.87
C ASN A 163 12.78 21.08 -16.49
N ASN A 164 14.04 20.65 -16.44
CA ASN A 164 14.80 20.38 -15.21
C ASN A 164 14.21 19.30 -14.29
N ALA A 165 13.22 18.53 -14.76
CA ALA A 165 12.65 17.43 -14.00
C ALA A 165 13.47 16.15 -14.22
N GLU A 166 14.06 15.66 -13.15
CA GLU A 166 14.76 14.37 -13.12
C GLU A 166 13.93 13.35 -12.33
N ALA A 167 13.89 12.12 -12.85
CA ALA A 167 13.23 11.01 -12.19
C ALA A 167 14.23 9.87 -11.96
N ILE A 168 13.97 9.08 -10.91
CA ILE A 168 14.73 7.88 -10.59
C ILE A 168 13.88 6.64 -10.89
N LEU A 169 14.47 5.68 -11.61
CA LEU A 169 13.92 4.34 -11.78
C LEU A 169 14.82 3.38 -11.00
N PRO A 170 14.42 2.92 -9.78
CA PRO A 170 15.17 1.98 -8.97
C PRO A 170 15.31 0.63 -9.67
N ARG A 171 16.33 -0.14 -9.31
CA ARG A 171 16.61 -1.46 -9.91
C ARG A 171 15.47 -2.46 -9.76
N GLU A 172 14.77 -2.43 -8.64
CA GLU A 172 13.60 -3.25 -8.31
C GLU A 172 12.44 -3.02 -9.26
N GLU A 173 12.35 -1.80 -9.80
CA GLU A 173 11.29 -1.36 -10.70
C GLU A 173 11.63 -1.53 -12.19
N TRP A 174 12.73 -2.23 -12.50
CA TRP A 174 13.06 -2.58 -13.89
C TRP A 174 12.34 -3.86 -14.28
N ILE A 175 11.98 -3.95 -15.55
CA ILE A 175 11.58 -5.23 -16.11
C ILE A 175 12.82 -6.17 -16.10
N PRO A 176 12.70 -7.40 -15.61
CA PRO A 176 13.82 -8.35 -15.60
C PRO A 176 14.50 -8.47 -16.97
N ARG A 177 15.82 -8.43 -16.98
CA ARG A 177 16.67 -8.50 -18.19
C ARG A 177 16.70 -7.24 -19.06
N GLU A 178 16.00 -6.18 -18.71
CA GLU A 178 16.18 -4.90 -19.38
C GLU A 178 17.57 -4.32 -19.15
N MET A 179 18.11 -3.68 -20.18
CA MET A 179 19.40 -2.98 -20.11
C MET A 179 19.22 -1.59 -20.70
N PHE A 180 19.58 -0.58 -19.91
CA PHE A 180 19.51 0.81 -20.32
C PHE A 180 20.88 1.37 -20.66
N ARG A 181 20.94 2.25 -21.65
CA ARG A 181 22.13 3.02 -22.01
C ARG A 181 21.82 4.51 -21.91
N VAL A 182 22.86 5.29 -21.68
CA VAL A 182 22.71 6.76 -21.69
C VAL A 182 22.22 7.21 -23.05
N ASN A 183 21.26 8.12 -23.05
CA ASN A 183 20.49 8.64 -24.18
C ASN A 183 19.41 7.72 -24.75
N ASP A 184 19.17 6.55 -24.18
CA ASP A 184 18.01 5.74 -24.55
C ASP A 184 16.71 6.49 -24.18
N ARG A 185 15.68 6.32 -25.00
CA ARG A 185 14.32 6.76 -24.66
C ARG A 185 13.70 5.73 -23.73
N LEU A 186 13.12 6.21 -22.67
CA LEU A 186 12.46 5.40 -21.65
C LEU A 186 11.03 5.89 -21.46
N ARG A 187 10.09 4.96 -21.47
CA ARG A 187 8.71 5.18 -21.01
C ARG A 187 8.54 4.44 -19.69
N ALA A 188 8.06 5.14 -18.67
CA ALA A 188 7.80 4.55 -17.36
C ALA A 188 6.63 5.27 -16.70
N MET A 189 6.00 4.63 -15.75
CA MET A 189 4.92 5.21 -14.99
C MET A 189 5.46 5.96 -13.77
N LEU A 190 4.89 7.11 -13.47
CA LEU A 190 5.18 7.84 -12.23
C LEU A 190 4.53 7.13 -11.04
N LYS A 191 5.35 6.47 -10.22
CA LYS A 191 4.90 5.72 -9.05
C LYS A 191 4.55 6.66 -7.89
N GLU A 192 5.45 7.59 -7.60
CA GLU A 192 5.30 8.50 -6.48
C GLU A 192 6.15 9.76 -6.64
N VAL A 193 5.78 10.80 -5.90
CA VAL A 193 6.52 12.06 -5.79
C VAL A 193 7.01 12.23 -4.36
N ARG A 194 8.34 12.29 -4.16
CA ARG A 194 9.01 12.39 -2.86
C ARG A 194 9.63 13.78 -2.64
N PRO A 195 8.93 14.72 -2.01
CA PRO A 195 9.41 16.10 -1.86
C PRO A 195 10.75 16.21 -1.10
N GLU A 196 10.96 15.33 -0.12
CA GLU A 196 12.10 15.37 0.80
C GLU A 196 13.34 14.60 0.33
N ALA A 197 13.26 13.92 -0.82
CA ALA A 197 14.36 13.08 -1.31
C ALA A 197 15.63 13.89 -1.59
N ARG A 198 16.76 13.39 -1.14
CA ARG A 198 18.08 13.89 -1.53
C ARG A 198 18.44 13.39 -2.92
N GLY A 199 17.91 14.01 -3.98
CA GLY A 199 18.11 13.57 -5.37
C GLY A 199 16.89 13.88 -6.22
N PRO A 200 16.59 13.07 -7.25
CA PRO A 200 15.34 13.17 -8.01
C PRO A 200 14.13 12.91 -7.13
N GLN A 201 13.12 13.78 -7.22
CA GLN A 201 11.89 13.69 -6.43
C GLN A 201 10.84 12.75 -7.03
N LEU A 202 11.00 12.39 -8.30
CA LEU A 202 10.05 11.59 -9.05
C LEU A 202 10.55 10.15 -9.09
N ALA A 203 9.80 9.21 -8.53
CA ALA A 203 10.09 7.79 -8.61
C ALA A 203 9.26 7.13 -9.70
N LEU A 204 9.92 6.40 -10.59
CA LEU A 204 9.30 5.71 -11.72
C LEU A 204 9.22 4.21 -11.47
N THR A 205 8.26 3.56 -12.13
CA THR A 205 8.13 2.11 -12.18
C THR A 205 7.90 1.62 -13.61
N ARG A 206 8.38 0.42 -13.91
CA ARG A 206 8.06 -0.34 -15.12
C ARG A 206 7.46 -1.71 -14.80
N THR A 207 7.35 -2.05 -13.52
CA THR A 207 6.84 -3.35 -13.03
C THR A 207 5.37 -3.31 -12.67
N SER A 208 4.79 -2.14 -12.37
CA SER A 208 3.40 -1.99 -11.95
C SER A 208 2.40 -2.54 -12.98
N PRO A 209 1.34 -3.27 -12.52
CA PRO A 209 0.21 -3.65 -13.38
C PRO A 209 -0.50 -2.46 -14.03
N GLN A 210 -0.58 -1.31 -13.36
CA GLN A 210 -1.16 -0.09 -13.90
C GLN A 210 -0.44 0.41 -15.16
N MET A 211 0.87 0.16 -15.28
CA MET A 211 1.60 0.50 -16.51
C MET A 211 1.04 -0.25 -17.73
N LEU A 212 0.62 -1.50 -17.55
CA LEU A 212 -0.02 -2.29 -18.61
C LEU A 212 -1.36 -1.65 -19.02
N THR A 213 -2.17 -1.26 -18.05
CA THR A 213 -3.47 -0.59 -18.26
C THR A 213 -3.32 0.70 -19.05
N GLU A 214 -2.38 1.56 -18.67
CA GLU A 214 -2.11 2.82 -19.36
C GLU A 214 -1.58 2.62 -20.79
N LEU A 215 -0.75 1.60 -21.02
CA LEU A 215 -0.29 1.27 -22.36
C LEU A 215 -1.45 0.82 -23.27
N PHE A 216 -2.38 0.02 -22.74
CA PHE A 216 -3.58 -0.36 -23.51
C PHE A 216 -4.48 0.84 -23.77
N SER A 217 -4.62 1.76 -22.83
CA SER A 217 -5.40 3.00 -23.04
C SER A 217 -4.84 3.88 -24.17
N ILE A 218 -3.52 3.84 -24.38
CA ILE A 218 -2.87 4.56 -25.49
C ILE A 218 -3.03 3.83 -26.83
N GLU A 219 -2.87 2.49 -26.83
CA GLU A 219 -2.84 1.69 -28.07
C GLU A 219 -4.24 1.30 -28.58
N VAL A 220 -5.26 1.33 -27.71
CA VAL A 220 -6.64 0.91 -28.01
C VAL A 220 -7.58 2.11 -27.89
N PRO A 221 -7.95 2.76 -29.02
CA PRO A 221 -8.83 3.93 -29.00
C PRO A 221 -10.17 3.67 -28.32
N GLU A 222 -10.72 2.46 -28.44
CA GLU A 222 -11.98 2.05 -27.84
C GLU A 222 -11.94 2.09 -26.30
N ILE A 223 -10.74 1.94 -25.69
CA ILE A 223 -10.53 2.14 -24.25
C ILE A 223 -10.46 3.63 -23.93
N ALA A 224 -9.70 4.39 -24.72
CA ALA A 224 -9.59 5.84 -24.53
C ALA A 224 -10.96 6.56 -24.68
N ASP A 225 -11.83 6.04 -25.54
CA ASP A 225 -13.20 6.55 -25.76
C ASP A 225 -14.23 6.03 -24.72
N GLY A 226 -13.79 5.18 -23.76
CA GLY A 226 -14.66 4.63 -22.72
C GLY A 226 -15.68 3.58 -23.21
N VAL A 227 -15.48 3.02 -24.39
CA VAL A 227 -16.34 1.95 -24.96
C VAL A 227 -15.95 0.59 -24.38
N ILE A 228 -14.66 0.39 -24.13
CA ILE A 228 -14.09 -0.76 -23.46
C ILE A 228 -13.48 -0.29 -22.13
N GLU A 229 -13.80 -1.00 -21.07
CA GLU A 229 -13.28 -0.76 -19.75
C GLU A 229 -12.28 -1.86 -19.35
N ILE A 230 -11.18 -1.47 -18.72
CA ILE A 230 -10.23 -2.41 -18.12
C ILE A 230 -10.65 -2.59 -16.67
N MET A 231 -11.07 -3.82 -16.32
CA MET A 231 -11.57 -4.15 -15.00
C MET A 231 -10.46 -4.57 -14.03
N GLY A 232 -9.36 -5.10 -14.55
CA GLY A 232 -8.23 -5.55 -13.75
C GLY A 232 -7.03 -5.92 -14.60
N ALA A 233 -5.86 -5.96 -13.96
CA ALA A 233 -4.63 -6.42 -14.58
C ALA A 233 -3.75 -7.10 -13.52
N ALA A 234 -3.18 -8.25 -13.88
CA ALA A 234 -2.20 -8.98 -13.11
C ALA A 234 -0.93 -9.16 -13.94
N ARG A 235 0.24 -9.05 -13.31
CA ARG A 235 1.48 -8.98 -14.08
C ARG A 235 2.66 -9.64 -13.37
N ASP A 236 3.35 -10.51 -14.09
CA ASP A 236 4.69 -11.00 -13.77
C ASP A 236 5.68 -10.31 -14.73
N PRO A 237 6.37 -9.24 -14.27
CA PRO A 237 7.15 -8.36 -15.13
C PRO A 237 8.20 -9.11 -15.96
N GLY A 238 8.24 -8.86 -17.27
CA GLY A 238 9.19 -9.48 -18.20
C GLY A 238 8.89 -10.92 -18.60
N SER A 239 7.75 -11.48 -18.14
CA SER A 239 7.35 -12.85 -18.40
C SER A 239 5.93 -12.92 -18.98
N ARG A 240 4.92 -12.66 -18.15
CA ARG A 240 3.51 -12.80 -18.57
C ARG A 240 2.61 -11.81 -17.83
N ALA A 241 1.54 -11.40 -18.46
CA ALA A 241 0.51 -10.57 -17.86
C ALA A 241 -0.88 -11.02 -18.29
N LYS A 242 -1.87 -10.72 -17.47
CA LYS A 242 -3.30 -10.88 -17.81
C LYS A 242 -4.00 -9.54 -17.63
N ILE A 243 -4.93 -9.24 -18.53
CA ILE A 243 -5.76 -8.03 -18.44
C ILE A 243 -7.21 -8.41 -18.68
N ALA A 244 -8.10 -7.99 -17.82
CA ALA A 244 -9.53 -8.24 -17.93
C ALA A 244 -10.24 -7.01 -18.51
N VAL A 245 -11.01 -7.23 -19.57
CA VAL A 245 -11.69 -6.17 -20.33
C VAL A 245 -13.17 -6.44 -20.44
N LYS A 246 -13.98 -5.38 -20.33
CA LYS A 246 -15.44 -5.40 -20.43
C LYS A 246 -15.91 -4.36 -21.44
N THR A 247 -17.00 -4.64 -22.12
CA THR A 247 -17.72 -3.63 -22.93
C THR A 247 -19.19 -3.63 -22.59
N ASN A 248 -19.79 -2.46 -22.63
CA ASN A 248 -21.24 -2.29 -22.47
C ASN A 248 -21.98 -2.26 -23.83
N ASP A 249 -21.26 -2.26 -24.96
CA ASP A 249 -21.83 -2.36 -26.31
C ASP A 249 -21.69 -3.79 -26.84
N GLY A 250 -22.78 -4.56 -26.83
CA GLY A 250 -22.79 -5.96 -27.30
C GLY A 250 -22.44 -6.16 -28.78
N ARG A 251 -22.15 -5.09 -29.54
CA ARG A 251 -21.70 -5.16 -30.93
C ARG A 251 -20.16 -5.17 -31.05
N ILE A 252 -19.45 -4.91 -29.96
CA ILE A 252 -18.00 -4.82 -29.93
C ILE A 252 -17.46 -6.02 -29.16
N ASP A 253 -16.52 -6.73 -29.78
CA ASP A 253 -15.71 -7.74 -29.11
C ASP A 253 -14.55 -7.04 -28.37
N PRO A 254 -14.55 -6.95 -27.03
CA PRO A 254 -13.52 -6.25 -26.28
C PRO A 254 -12.16 -6.93 -26.40
N VAL A 255 -12.13 -8.26 -26.44
CA VAL A 255 -10.88 -9.03 -26.58
C VAL A 255 -10.28 -8.81 -27.97
N GLY A 256 -11.08 -8.95 -29.02
CA GLY A 256 -10.65 -8.73 -30.40
C GLY A 256 -10.17 -7.31 -30.65
N ALA A 257 -10.81 -6.30 -30.07
CA ALA A 257 -10.39 -4.90 -30.17
C ALA A 257 -9.02 -4.65 -29.51
N CYS A 258 -8.77 -5.21 -28.33
CA CYS A 258 -7.49 -5.12 -27.64
C CYS A 258 -6.37 -5.89 -28.32
N VAL A 259 -6.67 -7.05 -28.91
CA VAL A 259 -5.71 -7.82 -29.72
C VAL A 259 -5.32 -7.02 -30.99
N GLY A 260 -6.30 -6.42 -31.65
CA GLY A 260 -6.13 -5.70 -32.90
C GLY A 260 -5.87 -6.59 -34.09
N MET A 261 -5.80 -5.99 -35.28
CA MET A 261 -5.58 -6.75 -36.54
C MET A 261 -4.26 -7.54 -36.49
N ARG A 262 -4.36 -8.87 -36.56
CA ARG A 262 -3.22 -9.81 -36.51
C ARG A 262 -2.35 -9.63 -35.22
N GLY A 263 -2.95 -9.16 -34.13
CA GLY A 263 -2.25 -8.96 -32.88
C GLY A 263 -1.41 -7.68 -32.80
N SER A 264 -1.61 -6.71 -33.72
CA SER A 264 -0.75 -5.53 -33.81
C SER A 264 -0.74 -4.67 -32.52
N ARG A 265 -1.91 -4.49 -31.89
CA ARG A 265 -2.03 -3.67 -30.68
C ARG A 265 -1.39 -4.36 -29.46
N VAL A 266 -1.74 -5.62 -29.20
CA VAL A 266 -1.14 -6.38 -28.10
C VAL A 266 0.37 -6.54 -28.28
N GLN A 267 0.86 -6.68 -29.51
CA GLN A 267 2.30 -6.76 -29.80
C GLN A 267 3.01 -5.42 -29.56
N ALA A 268 2.37 -4.28 -29.82
CA ALA A 268 2.93 -2.97 -29.51
C ALA A 268 3.12 -2.80 -27.98
N VAL A 269 2.09 -3.16 -27.20
CA VAL A 269 2.17 -3.14 -25.73
C VAL A 269 3.22 -4.14 -25.22
N SER A 270 3.19 -5.39 -25.70
CA SER A 270 4.16 -6.43 -25.34
C SER A 270 5.60 -5.98 -25.63
N GLY A 271 5.84 -5.35 -26.79
CA GLY A 271 7.15 -4.83 -27.17
C GLY A 271 7.68 -3.76 -26.20
N GLU A 272 6.80 -2.88 -25.71
CA GLU A 272 7.18 -1.88 -24.70
C GLU A 272 7.53 -2.52 -23.36
N LEU A 273 6.90 -3.65 -23.00
CA LEU A 273 7.08 -4.39 -21.75
C LEU A 273 8.13 -5.50 -21.83
N GLY A 274 9.13 -5.38 -22.72
CA GLY A 274 10.22 -6.36 -22.81
C GLY A 274 9.80 -7.71 -23.42
N ASN A 275 8.77 -7.72 -24.27
CA ASN A 275 8.14 -8.88 -24.89
C ASN A 275 7.41 -9.79 -23.90
N GLU A 276 6.79 -9.24 -22.87
CA GLU A 276 5.86 -9.97 -22.03
C GLU A 276 4.72 -10.58 -22.84
N ARG A 277 4.36 -11.81 -22.51
CA ARG A 277 3.18 -12.45 -23.09
C ARG A 277 1.93 -11.89 -22.39
N ILE A 278 1.03 -11.30 -23.14
CA ILE A 278 -0.19 -10.70 -22.60
C ILE A 278 -1.40 -11.54 -23.00
N ASP A 279 -2.13 -12.02 -22.01
CA ASP A 279 -3.39 -12.71 -22.18
C ASP A 279 -4.54 -11.71 -21.89
N ILE A 280 -5.43 -11.55 -22.86
CA ILE A 280 -6.59 -10.65 -22.73
C ILE A 280 -7.79 -11.53 -22.38
N VAL A 281 -8.40 -11.24 -21.24
CA VAL A 281 -9.49 -11.99 -20.61
C VAL A 281 -10.78 -11.18 -20.76
N SER A 282 -11.87 -11.83 -21.15
CA SER A 282 -13.19 -11.22 -21.11
C SER A 282 -13.66 -11.19 -19.66
N TRP A 283 -13.99 -10.01 -19.16
CA TRP A 283 -14.59 -9.84 -17.84
C TRP A 283 -16.01 -10.42 -17.83
N ASP A 284 -16.38 -11.04 -16.74
CA ASP A 284 -17.74 -11.46 -16.45
C ASP A 284 -18.09 -11.06 -15.02
N ASP A 285 -19.34 -10.66 -14.79
CA ASP A 285 -19.80 -10.29 -13.45
C ASP A 285 -20.03 -11.53 -12.57
N ASN A 286 -20.19 -12.71 -13.20
CA ASN A 286 -20.13 -13.99 -12.51
C ASN A 286 -18.67 -14.37 -12.28
N ILE A 287 -18.29 -14.42 -11.00
CA ILE A 287 -16.91 -14.65 -10.60
C ILE A 287 -16.37 -16.02 -11.04
N ALA A 288 -17.21 -17.06 -11.03
CA ALA A 288 -16.83 -18.39 -11.53
C ALA A 288 -16.53 -18.35 -13.03
N GLN A 289 -17.35 -17.63 -13.81
CA GLN A 289 -17.11 -17.47 -15.24
C GLN A 289 -15.85 -16.62 -15.49
N LEU A 290 -15.61 -15.59 -14.68
CA LEU A 290 -14.37 -14.81 -14.76
C LEU A 290 -13.15 -15.69 -14.48
N ALA A 291 -13.20 -16.56 -13.46
CA ALA A 291 -12.12 -17.49 -13.15
C ALA A 291 -11.86 -18.46 -14.33
N ILE A 292 -12.89 -19.01 -14.93
CA ILE A 292 -12.79 -19.84 -16.13
C ILE A 292 -12.11 -19.08 -17.27
N ASN A 293 -12.54 -17.86 -17.54
CA ASN A 293 -11.94 -17.01 -18.58
C ASN A 293 -10.48 -16.69 -18.26
N ALA A 294 -10.17 -16.41 -16.99
CA ALA A 294 -8.82 -16.09 -16.53
C ALA A 294 -7.84 -17.28 -16.60
N MET A 295 -8.36 -18.53 -16.51
CA MET A 295 -7.55 -19.73 -16.65
C MET A 295 -7.06 -19.98 -18.08
N SER A 296 -7.63 -19.30 -19.08
CA SER A 296 -7.15 -19.41 -20.47
C SER A 296 -5.63 -19.35 -20.55
N PRO A 297 -4.97 -20.23 -21.36
CA PRO A 297 -5.54 -21.11 -22.39
C PRO A 297 -5.90 -22.52 -21.92
N ALA A 298 -5.93 -22.81 -20.62
CA ALA A 298 -6.37 -24.10 -20.10
C ALA A 298 -7.92 -24.21 -20.16
N GLU A 299 -8.41 -25.40 -20.44
CA GLU A 299 -9.84 -25.70 -20.44
C GLU A 299 -10.23 -26.22 -19.05
N VAL A 300 -11.20 -25.55 -18.44
CA VAL A 300 -11.77 -25.89 -17.13
C VAL A 300 -12.95 -26.84 -17.37
N VAL A 301 -13.02 -27.92 -16.60
CA VAL A 301 -14.09 -28.90 -16.66
C VAL A 301 -15.21 -28.56 -15.68
N SER A 302 -14.84 -28.33 -14.43
CA SER A 302 -15.76 -27.89 -13.39
C SER A 302 -15.11 -26.92 -12.43
N ILE A 303 -15.94 -26.17 -11.71
CA ILE A 303 -15.52 -25.21 -10.70
C ILE A 303 -16.47 -25.29 -9.51
N VAL A 304 -15.89 -25.31 -8.32
CA VAL A 304 -16.61 -25.20 -7.05
C VAL A 304 -16.16 -23.91 -6.40
N VAL A 305 -17.12 -23.11 -5.96
CA VAL A 305 -16.86 -21.79 -5.37
C VAL A 305 -17.18 -21.86 -3.89
N ASP A 306 -16.22 -21.49 -3.07
CA ASP A 306 -16.39 -21.31 -1.63
C ASP A 306 -16.34 -19.79 -1.34
N GLU A 307 -17.49 -19.22 -1.01
CA GLU A 307 -17.63 -17.79 -0.75
C GLU A 307 -17.08 -17.39 0.63
N ASP A 308 -17.08 -18.31 1.59
CA ASP A 308 -16.65 -18.05 2.97
C ASP A 308 -15.14 -17.86 3.05
N THR A 309 -14.38 -18.73 2.38
CA THR A 309 -12.92 -18.66 2.30
C THR A 309 -12.42 -17.83 1.11
N ARG A 310 -13.31 -17.38 0.22
CA ARG A 310 -12.98 -16.75 -1.07
C ARG A 310 -12.03 -17.60 -1.91
N SER A 311 -12.24 -18.88 -1.90
CA SER A 311 -11.46 -19.83 -2.69
C SER A 311 -12.30 -20.53 -3.76
N MET A 312 -11.64 -21.04 -4.79
CA MET A 312 -12.26 -21.80 -5.86
C MET A 312 -11.44 -23.02 -6.18
N ASP A 313 -12.11 -24.16 -6.19
CA ASP A 313 -11.54 -25.41 -6.67
C ASP A 313 -11.87 -25.60 -8.14
N ILE A 314 -10.84 -25.64 -8.96
CA ILE A 314 -10.95 -25.70 -10.43
C ILE A 314 -10.43 -27.04 -10.91
N ALA A 315 -11.36 -27.88 -11.39
CA ALA A 315 -11.00 -29.16 -11.98
C ALA A 315 -10.69 -28.99 -13.47
N VAL A 316 -9.58 -29.59 -13.86
CA VAL A 316 -9.12 -29.63 -15.24
C VAL A 316 -8.79 -31.07 -15.64
N SER A 317 -8.81 -31.36 -16.94
CA SER A 317 -8.34 -32.68 -17.40
C SER A 317 -6.83 -32.83 -17.12
N GLU A 318 -6.36 -34.07 -16.90
CA GLU A 318 -4.96 -34.36 -16.61
C GLU A 318 -3.99 -33.77 -17.67
N ASP A 319 -4.39 -33.80 -18.94
CA ASP A 319 -3.62 -33.21 -20.04
C ASP A 319 -3.47 -31.68 -19.92
N ASN A 320 -4.44 -31.01 -19.34
CA ASN A 320 -4.47 -29.55 -19.16
C ASN A 320 -3.88 -29.07 -17.84
N LEU A 321 -3.65 -29.94 -16.86
CA LEU A 321 -3.17 -29.59 -15.51
C LEU A 321 -1.89 -28.75 -15.57
N ALA A 322 -0.88 -29.21 -16.31
CA ALA A 322 0.38 -28.47 -16.45
C ALA A 322 0.21 -27.09 -17.10
N GLN A 323 -0.78 -26.94 -17.98
CA GLN A 323 -1.09 -25.68 -18.65
C GLN A 323 -1.88 -24.76 -17.73
N ALA A 324 -2.80 -25.27 -16.93
CA ALA A 324 -3.60 -24.56 -15.96
C ALA A 324 -2.71 -23.95 -14.88
N ILE A 325 -1.82 -24.73 -14.30
CA ILE A 325 -0.83 -24.27 -13.31
C ILE A 325 0.15 -23.30 -13.97
N GLY A 326 0.64 -23.65 -15.16
CA GLY A 326 1.69 -22.92 -15.85
C GLY A 326 3.08 -23.15 -15.25
N ARG A 327 4.10 -22.57 -15.88
CA ARG A 327 5.47 -22.73 -15.42
C ARG A 327 5.68 -22.05 -14.05
N GLY A 328 5.96 -22.83 -13.01
CA GLY A 328 6.15 -22.33 -11.64
C GLY A 328 4.90 -21.67 -11.05
N GLY A 329 3.70 -22.17 -11.40
CA GLY A 329 2.45 -21.62 -10.89
C GLY A 329 2.02 -20.28 -11.53
N GLN A 330 2.71 -19.79 -12.55
CA GLN A 330 2.52 -18.46 -13.12
C GLN A 330 1.08 -18.20 -13.62
N ASN A 331 0.44 -19.22 -14.26
CA ASN A 331 -0.87 -19.00 -14.83
C ASN A 331 -1.95 -18.88 -13.74
N VAL A 332 -1.92 -19.79 -12.75
CA VAL A 332 -2.85 -19.76 -11.63
C VAL A 332 -2.64 -18.52 -10.77
N LYS A 333 -1.38 -18.15 -10.46
CA LYS A 333 -1.07 -16.94 -9.69
C LYS A 333 -1.61 -15.68 -10.35
N LEU A 334 -1.40 -15.50 -11.65
CA LEU A 334 -1.92 -14.35 -12.40
C LEU A 334 -3.46 -14.37 -12.49
N ALA A 335 -4.08 -15.54 -12.56
CA ALA A 335 -5.53 -15.66 -12.56
C ALA A 335 -6.10 -15.33 -11.18
N SER A 336 -5.46 -15.79 -10.10
CA SER A 336 -5.81 -15.47 -8.72
C SER A 336 -5.68 -13.96 -8.45
N GLU A 337 -4.55 -13.33 -8.81
CA GLU A 337 -4.38 -11.89 -8.71
C GLU A 337 -5.42 -11.08 -9.52
N LEU A 338 -5.82 -11.59 -10.69
CA LEU A 338 -6.79 -10.92 -11.54
C LEU A 338 -8.22 -11.00 -11.00
N THR A 339 -8.59 -12.14 -10.43
CA THR A 339 -9.95 -12.40 -9.89
C THR A 339 -10.09 -11.91 -8.45
N GLY A 340 -8.99 -11.84 -7.69
CA GLY A 340 -8.97 -11.56 -6.26
C GLY A 340 -9.46 -12.75 -5.40
N TRP A 341 -9.41 -13.97 -5.96
CA TRP A 341 -9.81 -15.23 -5.31
C TRP A 341 -8.66 -16.22 -5.32
N ASP A 342 -8.57 -17.05 -4.30
CA ASP A 342 -7.61 -18.13 -4.28
C ASP A 342 -8.08 -19.27 -5.16
N LEU A 343 -7.26 -19.65 -6.15
CA LEU A 343 -7.59 -20.65 -7.15
C LEU A 343 -6.78 -21.92 -6.90
N ASN A 344 -7.47 -23.01 -6.52
CA ASN A 344 -6.89 -24.33 -6.34
C ASN A 344 -7.11 -25.14 -7.59
N ILE A 345 -6.03 -25.62 -8.21
CA ILE A 345 -6.12 -26.39 -9.45
C ILE A 345 -5.90 -27.86 -9.14
N MET A 346 -6.82 -28.69 -9.58
CA MET A 346 -6.79 -30.14 -9.38
C MET A 346 -7.25 -30.89 -10.63
N THR A 347 -7.01 -32.18 -10.67
CA THR A 347 -7.55 -33.05 -11.72
C THR A 347 -9.03 -33.37 -11.48
N GLU A 348 -9.73 -33.87 -12.49
CA GLU A 348 -11.10 -34.34 -12.33
C GLU A 348 -11.21 -35.48 -11.31
N GLU A 349 -10.18 -36.35 -11.23
CA GLU A 349 -10.12 -37.47 -10.27
C GLU A 349 -9.95 -36.91 -8.85
N GLU A 350 -9.03 -36.01 -8.62
CA GLU A 350 -8.81 -35.34 -7.32
C GLU A 350 -10.03 -34.55 -6.85
N ALA A 351 -10.71 -33.85 -7.77
CA ALA A 351 -11.94 -33.13 -7.46
C ALA A 351 -13.09 -34.10 -7.07
N ALA A 352 -13.21 -35.24 -7.77
CA ALA A 352 -14.19 -36.24 -7.44
C ALA A 352 -13.90 -36.93 -6.09
N GLU A 353 -12.62 -37.22 -5.80
CA GLU A 353 -12.20 -37.75 -4.50
C GLU A 353 -12.50 -36.76 -3.37
N LYS A 354 -12.13 -35.49 -3.52
CA LYS A 354 -12.41 -34.42 -2.54
C LYS A 354 -13.92 -34.30 -2.29
N GLN A 355 -14.72 -34.26 -3.35
CA GLN A 355 -16.18 -34.22 -3.23
C GLN A 355 -16.76 -35.44 -2.53
N GLN A 356 -16.19 -36.63 -2.77
CA GLN A 356 -16.61 -37.84 -2.06
C GLN A 356 -16.22 -37.80 -0.58
N GLU A 357 -15.04 -37.27 -0.24
CA GLU A 357 -14.62 -37.09 1.15
C GLU A 357 -15.52 -36.08 1.87
N GLU A 358 -15.76 -34.92 1.30
CA GLU A 358 -16.68 -33.90 1.85
C GLU A 358 -18.09 -34.41 2.02
N THR A 359 -18.62 -35.14 1.00
CA THR A 359 -19.91 -35.81 1.06
C THR A 359 -19.94 -36.86 2.18
N GLY A 360 -18.87 -37.65 2.32
CA GLY A 360 -18.74 -38.66 3.36
C GLY A 360 -18.70 -38.07 4.76
N GLU A 361 -18.01 -36.96 4.92
CA GLU A 361 -17.94 -36.22 6.19
C GLU A 361 -19.32 -35.65 6.59
N ILE A 362 -20.05 -35.04 5.64
CA ILE A 362 -21.41 -34.52 5.88
C ILE A 362 -22.36 -35.66 6.26
N VAL A 363 -22.34 -36.79 5.53
CA VAL A 363 -23.15 -37.95 5.83
C VAL A 363 -22.83 -38.50 7.22
N THR A 364 -21.54 -38.61 7.56
CA THR A 364 -21.10 -39.09 8.87
C THR A 364 -21.55 -38.14 9.98
N ASN A 365 -21.43 -36.84 9.76
CA ASN A 365 -21.91 -35.83 10.70
C ASN A 365 -23.42 -35.90 10.92
N PHE A 366 -24.20 -36.03 9.86
CA PHE A 366 -25.65 -36.21 9.98
C PHE A 366 -26.02 -37.51 10.72
N MET A 367 -25.33 -38.62 10.43
CA MET A 367 -25.55 -39.88 11.15
C MET A 367 -25.27 -39.74 12.65
N GLU A 368 -24.17 -39.09 13.02
CA GLU A 368 -23.75 -38.90 14.42
C GLU A 368 -24.61 -37.88 15.17
N GLN A 369 -24.89 -36.74 14.54
CA GLN A 369 -25.58 -35.61 15.21
C GLN A 369 -27.12 -35.76 15.20
N LEU A 370 -27.67 -36.36 14.14
CA LEU A 370 -29.13 -36.55 14.01
C LEU A 370 -29.58 -37.94 14.44
N ASP A 371 -28.65 -38.86 14.71
CA ASP A 371 -28.94 -40.28 15.02
C ASP A 371 -29.85 -40.92 13.94
N VAL A 372 -29.44 -40.77 12.67
CA VAL A 372 -30.15 -41.30 11.49
C VAL A 372 -29.31 -42.34 10.77
N ASP A 373 -30.01 -43.20 10.00
CA ASP A 373 -29.33 -44.16 9.14
C ASP A 373 -28.67 -43.46 7.93
N GLU A 374 -27.67 -44.13 7.34
CA GLU A 374 -26.93 -43.65 6.18
C GLU A 374 -27.84 -43.27 5.01
N ASP A 375 -28.87 -44.07 4.75
CA ASP A 375 -29.82 -43.81 3.67
C ASP A 375 -30.58 -42.49 3.86
N VAL A 376 -30.95 -42.14 5.09
CA VAL A 376 -31.61 -40.85 5.40
C VAL A 376 -30.66 -39.68 5.28
N ALA A 377 -29.42 -39.84 5.74
CA ALA A 377 -28.40 -38.83 5.62
C ALA A 377 -28.06 -38.51 4.14
N ILE A 378 -27.98 -39.55 3.30
CA ILE A 378 -27.78 -39.39 1.86
C ILE A 378 -28.95 -38.64 1.21
N VAL A 379 -30.20 -39.00 1.54
CA VAL A 379 -31.37 -38.28 1.00
C VAL A 379 -31.38 -36.81 1.38
N LEU A 380 -31.01 -36.47 2.62
CA LEU A 380 -30.90 -35.08 3.04
C LEU A 380 -29.85 -34.32 2.21
N LEU A 381 -28.70 -34.96 1.96
CA LEU A 381 -27.65 -34.36 1.14
C LEU A 381 -28.04 -34.21 -0.34
N GLU A 382 -28.73 -35.23 -0.93
CA GLU A 382 -29.24 -35.19 -2.30
C GLU A 382 -30.26 -34.06 -2.52
N GLU A 383 -31.03 -33.73 -1.49
CA GLU A 383 -31.98 -32.61 -1.49
C GLU A 383 -31.33 -31.24 -1.17
N GLY A 384 -30.00 -31.23 -0.97
CA GLY A 384 -29.19 -30.01 -0.85
C GLY A 384 -28.96 -29.51 0.56
N PHE A 385 -29.28 -30.31 1.60
CA PHE A 385 -28.95 -29.96 2.98
C PHE A 385 -27.50 -30.33 3.27
N THR A 386 -26.71 -29.34 3.68
CA THR A 386 -25.27 -29.51 4.00
C THR A 386 -24.96 -29.26 5.47
N THR A 387 -25.82 -28.51 6.16
CA THR A 387 -25.63 -28.09 7.55
C THR A 387 -26.80 -28.49 8.46
N LEU A 388 -26.52 -28.59 9.77
CA LEU A 388 -27.56 -28.83 10.78
C LEU A 388 -28.52 -27.64 10.90
N ASP A 389 -28.04 -26.43 10.68
CA ASP A 389 -28.83 -25.21 10.71
C ASP A 389 -29.91 -25.21 9.63
N GLU A 390 -29.57 -25.61 8.42
CA GLU A 390 -30.54 -25.77 7.32
C GLU A 390 -31.66 -26.73 7.72
N ILE A 391 -31.33 -27.89 8.26
CA ILE A 391 -32.32 -28.86 8.70
C ILE A 391 -33.17 -28.32 9.86
N ALA A 392 -32.57 -27.60 10.81
CA ALA A 392 -33.26 -27.06 11.97
C ALA A 392 -34.27 -25.97 11.63
N TYR A 393 -33.95 -25.10 10.63
CA TYR A 393 -34.70 -23.89 10.37
C TYR A 393 -35.44 -23.82 9.04
N VAL A 394 -35.20 -24.74 8.09
CA VAL A 394 -35.94 -24.82 6.82
C VAL A 394 -37.46 -24.95 7.08
N PRO A 395 -38.34 -24.42 6.20
CA PRO A 395 -39.79 -24.60 6.30
C PRO A 395 -40.19 -26.07 6.27
N ILE A 396 -41.14 -26.48 7.13
CA ILE A 396 -41.60 -27.87 7.23
C ILE A 396 -42.15 -28.34 5.89
N ASP A 397 -42.84 -27.49 5.16
CA ASP A 397 -43.47 -27.80 3.87
C ASP A 397 -42.44 -28.24 2.80
N GLU A 398 -41.21 -27.72 2.88
CA GLU A 398 -40.13 -28.09 1.98
C GLU A 398 -39.59 -29.48 2.30
N MET A 399 -39.34 -29.78 3.57
CA MET A 399 -38.88 -31.10 3.98
C MET A 399 -39.94 -32.22 3.76
N VAL A 400 -41.22 -31.92 3.95
CA VAL A 400 -42.33 -32.89 3.70
C VAL A 400 -42.49 -33.16 2.20
N ALA A 401 -42.01 -32.29 1.32
CA ALA A 401 -42.00 -32.49 -0.12
C ALA A 401 -41.01 -33.58 -0.57
N ILE A 402 -40.02 -33.91 0.27
CA ILE A 402 -39.01 -34.95 0.02
C ILE A 402 -39.68 -36.35 0.00
N GLU A 403 -39.34 -37.16 -1.00
CA GLU A 403 -39.89 -38.47 -1.13
C GLU A 403 -39.46 -39.40 0.04
N GLY A 404 -40.40 -39.88 0.80
CA GLY A 404 -40.17 -40.74 1.95
C GLY A 404 -40.22 -40.05 3.32
N PHE A 405 -40.34 -38.70 3.35
CA PHE A 405 -40.47 -37.95 4.59
C PHE A 405 -41.93 -37.59 4.86
N ASP A 406 -42.40 -37.99 6.02
CA ASP A 406 -43.71 -37.57 6.52
C ASP A 406 -43.55 -36.48 7.59
N LEU A 407 -44.63 -35.85 8.02
CA LEU A 407 -44.63 -34.75 8.98
C LEU A 407 -43.98 -35.18 10.32
N GLU A 408 -44.18 -36.44 10.75
CA GLU A 408 -43.65 -36.94 12.03
C GLU A 408 -42.11 -37.09 11.96
N ILE A 409 -41.59 -37.60 10.86
CA ILE A 409 -40.15 -37.71 10.58
C ILE A 409 -39.51 -36.32 10.51
N VAL A 410 -40.12 -35.37 9.79
CA VAL A 410 -39.60 -34.00 9.65
C VAL A 410 -39.58 -33.29 10.98
N GLU A 411 -40.60 -33.37 11.81
CA GLU A 411 -40.62 -32.77 13.15
C GLU A 411 -39.55 -33.37 14.06
N GLU A 412 -39.31 -34.66 14.00
CA GLU A 412 -38.29 -35.37 14.75
C GLU A 412 -36.88 -34.96 14.29
N LEU A 413 -36.58 -34.92 12.98
CA LEU A 413 -35.31 -34.49 12.42
C LEU A 413 -34.98 -33.05 12.83
N ARG A 414 -35.93 -32.13 12.71
CA ARG A 414 -35.75 -30.74 13.13
C ARG A 414 -35.51 -30.59 14.65
N SER A 415 -36.18 -31.42 15.45
CA SER A 415 -35.98 -31.44 16.89
C SER A 415 -34.57 -31.94 17.25
N ARG A 416 -34.11 -32.99 16.56
CA ARG A 416 -32.74 -33.52 16.73
C ARG A 416 -31.69 -32.53 16.27
N ALA A 417 -31.86 -31.90 15.12
CA ALA A 417 -30.96 -30.86 14.64
C ALA A 417 -30.84 -29.70 15.61
N LYS A 418 -31.96 -29.20 16.15
CA LYS A 418 -31.93 -28.14 17.16
C LYS A 418 -31.24 -28.55 18.46
N ASN A 419 -31.47 -29.78 18.90
CA ASN A 419 -30.80 -30.30 20.10
C ASN A 419 -29.30 -30.49 19.86
N ALA A 420 -28.89 -30.95 18.69
CA ALA A 420 -27.50 -31.10 18.29
C ALA A 420 -26.80 -29.72 18.27
N LEU A 421 -27.40 -28.71 17.64
CA LEU A 421 -26.89 -27.34 17.62
C LEU A 421 -26.75 -26.75 19.04
N MET A 422 -27.79 -26.90 19.87
CA MET A 422 -27.72 -26.44 21.26
C MET A 422 -26.63 -27.19 22.06
N THR A 423 -26.40 -28.47 21.77
CA THR A 423 -25.33 -29.24 22.43
C THR A 423 -23.95 -28.78 21.97
N LEU A 424 -23.81 -28.48 20.68
CA LEU A 424 -22.57 -27.90 20.13
C LEU A 424 -22.28 -26.50 20.68
N GLU A 425 -23.30 -25.64 20.78
CA GLU A 425 -23.19 -24.34 21.41
C GLU A 425 -22.75 -24.44 22.89
N LEU A 426 -23.38 -25.32 23.66
CA LEU A 426 -23.02 -25.56 25.06
C LEU A 426 -21.62 -26.16 25.21
N ALA A 427 -21.21 -27.05 24.32
CA ALA A 427 -19.85 -27.61 24.32
C ALA A 427 -18.82 -26.55 23.99
N SER A 428 -19.10 -25.70 23.03
CA SER A 428 -18.26 -24.55 22.67
C SER A 428 -18.16 -23.53 23.83
N GLU A 429 -19.28 -23.22 24.51
CA GLU A 429 -19.27 -22.37 25.70
C GLU A 429 -18.48 -23.02 26.86
N GLU A 430 -18.62 -24.34 27.08
CA GLU A 430 -17.86 -25.07 28.10
C GLU A 430 -16.35 -25.14 27.77
N GLU A 431 -15.99 -25.27 26.49
CA GLU A 431 -14.58 -25.20 26.04
C GLU A 431 -13.99 -23.81 26.25
N LEU A 432 -14.73 -22.74 25.95
CA LEU A 432 -14.33 -21.36 26.19
C LEU A 432 -14.21 -21.06 27.70
N ASP A 433 -15.17 -21.53 28.52
CA ASP A 433 -15.14 -21.35 29.98
C ASP A 433 -13.98 -22.10 30.66
N ASN A 434 -13.55 -23.23 30.08
CA ASN A 434 -12.44 -24.05 30.56
C ASN A 434 -11.11 -23.76 29.84
N ALA A 435 -11.09 -22.82 28.91
CA ALA A 435 -9.88 -22.47 28.18
C ALA A 435 -8.82 -21.90 29.17
N GLU A 436 -7.66 -22.53 29.22
CA GLU A 436 -6.52 -22.04 29.99
C GLU A 436 -5.60 -21.23 29.08
N PRO A 437 -5.23 -20.01 29.49
CA PRO A 437 -4.29 -19.20 28.71
C PRO A 437 -2.91 -19.89 28.62
N ALA A 438 -2.34 -19.92 27.45
CA ALA A 438 -1.04 -20.52 27.19
C ALA A 438 0.10 -19.75 27.87
N GLU A 439 1.24 -20.41 28.06
CA GLU A 439 2.38 -19.82 28.79
C GLU A 439 2.94 -18.57 28.06
N ASP A 440 2.83 -18.46 26.75
CA ASP A 440 3.28 -17.34 25.94
C ASP A 440 2.42 -16.10 26.21
N LEU A 441 1.09 -16.26 26.28
CA LEU A 441 0.15 -15.18 26.64
C LEU A 441 0.35 -14.72 28.08
N LEU A 442 0.53 -15.66 29.02
CA LEU A 442 0.74 -15.37 30.44
C LEU A 442 2.04 -14.61 30.72
N ASN A 443 3.08 -14.85 29.95
CA ASN A 443 4.40 -14.24 30.13
C ASN A 443 4.60 -12.97 29.30
N MET A 444 3.61 -12.54 28.55
CA MET A 444 3.68 -11.34 27.71
C MET A 444 3.75 -10.07 28.56
N ASP A 445 4.56 -9.10 28.14
CA ASP A 445 4.69 -7.81 28.82
C ASP A 445 3.35 -7.04 28.84
N GLY A 446 2.90 -6.64 30.02
CA GLY A 446 1.63 -5.94 30.23
C GLY A 446 0.43 -6.86 30.48
N MET A 447 0.61 -8.18 30.41
CA MET A 447 -0.41 -9.16 30.71
C MET A 447 -0.45 -9.46 32.22
N ASP A 448 -1.64 -9.63 32.75
CA ASP A 448 -1.84 -10.16 34.11
C ASP A 448 -2.70 -11.44 34.05
N PRO A 449 -2.56 -12.34 35.04
CA PRO A 449 -3.25 -13.63 35.01
C PRO A 449 -4.77 -13.55 34.97
N THR A 450 -5.37 -12.49 35.49
CA THR A 450 -6.82 -12.28 35.48
C THR A 450 -7.29 -11.82 34.12
N LEU A 451 -6.49 -10.98 33.47
CA LEU A 451 -6.75 -10.54 32.08
C LEU A 451 -6.53 -11.67 31.09
N ALA A 452 -5.46 -12.46 31.24
CA ALA A 452 -5.20 -13.62 30.40
C ALA A 452 -6.35 -14.64 30.48
N GLN A 453 -6.94 -14.83 31.66
CA GLN A 453 -8.09 -15.72 31.82
C GLN A 453 -9.37 -15.15 31.22
N ALA A 454 -9.56 -13.83 31.28
CA ALA A 454 -10.68 -13.15 30.63
C ALA A 454 -10.58 -13.20 29.09
N LEU A 455 -9.36 -13.11 28.55
CA LEU A 455 -9.08 -13.31 27.13
C LEU A 455 -9.31 -14.76 26.70
N ALA A 456 -8.84 -15.73 27.48
CA ALA A 456 -9.05 -17.16 27.20
C ALA A 456 -10.54 -17.54 27.19
N ALA A 457 -11.33 -16.96 28.10
CA ALA A 457 -12.80 -17.14 28.10
C ALA A 457 -13.49 -16.57 26.83
N LYS A 458 -12.79 -15.73 26.05
CA LYS A 458 -13.24 -15.25 24.72
C LYS A 458 -12.61 -16.01 23.56
N GLY A 459 -11.90 -17.10 23.84
CA GLY A 459 -11.23 -17.91 22.81
C GLY A 459 -9.83 -17.42 22.43
N ILE A 460 -9.32 -16.38 23.09
CA ILE A 460 -7.96 -15.82 22.86
C ILE A 460 -7.01 -16.49 23.86
N CYS A 461 -6.46 -17.63 23.49
CA CYS A 461 -5.66 -18.45 24.40
C CYS A 461 -4.16 -18.25 24.25
N THR A 462 -3.68 -17.84 23.09
CA THR A 462 -2.26 -17.65 22.75
C THR A 462 -1.92 -16.19 22.45
N MET A 463 -0.63 -15.87 22.43
CA MET A 463 -0.15 -14.56 22.00
C MET A 463 -0.44 -14.32 20.51
N GLU A 464 -0.48 -15.37 19.70
CA GLU A 464 -0.81 -15.31 18.29
C GLU A 464 -2.29 -14.98 18.07
N ASP A 465 -3.20 -15.64 18.81
CA ASP A 465 -4.63 -15.31 18.78
C ASP A 465 -4.89 -13.85 19.12
N LEU A 466 -4.16 -13.30 20.12
CA LEU A 466 -4.26 -11.89 20.49
C LEU A 466 -3.70 -10.95 19.43
N ALA A 467 -2.64 -11.35 18.71
CA ALA A 467 -2.05 -10.57 17.63
C ALA A 467 -3.00 -10.42 16.42
N GLU A 468 -3.88 -11.37 16.20
CA GLU A 468 -4.88 -11.36 15.13
C GLU A 468 -6.08 -10.45 15.43
N GLN A 469 -6.37 -10.15 16.69
CA GLN A 469 -7.55 -9.37 17.09
C GLN A 469 -7.45 -7.89 16.69
N ALA A 470 -8.62 -7.27 16.54
CA ALA A 470 -8.74 -5.82 16.49
C ALA A 470 -8.97 -5.23 17.89
N VAL A 471 -8.68 -3.94 18.06
CA VAL A 471 -8.84 -3.26 19.36
C VAL A 471 -10.28 -3.35 19.86
N ASP A 472 -11.26 -3.24 18.96
CA ASP A 472 -12.68 -3.27 19.30
C ASP A 472 -13.13 -4.63 19.83
N ASP A 473 -12.47 -5.73 19.44
CA ASP A 473 -12.85 -7.11 19.82
C ASP A 473 -12.55 -7.43 21.29
N ILE A 474 -11.58 -6.72 21.89
CA ILE A 474 -11.19 -6.93 23.29
C ILE A 474 -11.60 -5.79 24.24
N MET A 475 -12.27 -4.75 23.71
CA MET A 475 -12.78 -3.61 24.51
C MET A 475 -13.88 -3.97 25.51
N ASP A 476 -14.57 -5.08 25.31
CA ASP A 476 -15.65 -5.57 26.18
C ASP A 476 -15.15 -6.26 27.47
N ILE A 477 -13.84 -6.35 27.67
CA ILE A 477 -13.23 -6.95 28.86
C ILE A 477 -13.14 -5.90 29.97
N ASP A 478 -13.50 -6.29 31.18
CA ASP A 478 -13.43 -5.40 32.36
C ASP A 478 -12.00 -4.84 32.57
N ASP A 479 -11.90 -3.56 32.85
CA ASP A 479 -10.63 -2.82 32.99
C ASP A 479 -9.79 -2.67 31.72
N MET A 480 -10.39 -2.84 30.51
CA MET A 480 -9.77 -2.59 29.22
C MET A 480 -10.13 -1.22 28.68
N ASP A 481 -9.15 -0.46 28.25
CA ASP A 481 -9.32 0.78 27.48
C ASP A 481 -8.60 0.69 26.12
N GLU A 482 -8.91 1.60 25.22
CA GLU A 482 -8.37 1.62 23.85
C GLU A 482 -6.84 1.68 23.82
N GLU A 483 -6.22 2.42 24.74
CA GLU A 483 -4.76 2.55 24.83
C GLU A 483 -4.12 1.24 25.31
N ARG A 484 -4.70 0.58 26.31
CA ARG A 484 -4.21 -0.70 26.84
C ARG A 484 -4.41 -1.84 25.83
N ALA A 485 -5.58 -1.90 25.20
CA ALA A 485 -5.89 -2.89 24.15
C ALA A 485 -4.89 -2.78 22.98
N SER A 486 -4.68 -1.57 22.48
CA SER A 486 -3.71 -1.32 21.41
C SER A 486 -2.28 -1.69 21.81
N ALA A 487 -1.86 -1.38 23.04
CA ALA A 487 -0.53 -1.72 23.54
C ALA A 487 -0.32 -3.23 23.62
N LEU A 488 -1.31 -3.99 24.12
CA LEU A 488 -1.25 -5.44 24.23
C LEU A 488 -1.18 -6.11 22.84
N ILE A 489 -2.05 -5.71 21.92
CA ILE A 489 -2.03 -6.22 20.53
C ILE A 489 -0.70 -5.92 19.84
N MET A 490 -0.15 -4.71 20.01
CA MET A 490 1.15 -4.36 19.44
C MET A 490 2.30 -5.16 20.04
N THR A 491 2.24 -5.47 21.35
CA THR A 491 3.22 -6.33 22.02
C THR A 491 3.11 -7.77 21.49
N ALA A 492 1.88 -8.26 21.29
CA ALA A 492 1.64 -9.59 20.71
C ALA A 492 2.15 -9.71 19.27
N ARG A 493 2.07 -8.62 18.49
CA ARG A 493 2.57 -8.54 17.10
C ARG A 493 4.09 -8.34 16.99
N ALA A 494 4.79 -8.05 18.08
CA ALA A 494 6.23 -7.81 18.05
C ALA A 494 7.05 -8.94 17.38
N PRO A 495 6.78 -10.23 17.61
CA PRO A 495 7.46 -11.32 16.91
C PRO A 495 7.28 -11.29 15.38
N TRP A 496 6.12 -10.90 14.90
CA TRP A 496 5.85 -10.78 13.44
C TRP A 496 6.73 -9.72 12.78
N PHE A 497 6.99 -8.62 13.49
CA PHE A 497 7.89 -7.56 12.98
C PHE A 497 9.36 -8.01 13.02
N GLU A 498 9.77 -8.78 14.05
CA GLU A 498 11.11 -9.32 14.14
C GLU A 498 11.37 -10.41 13.06
N GLU A 499 10.39 -11.26 12.77
CA GLU A 499 10.47 -12.21 11.66
C GLU A 499 10.51 -11.52 10.30
N ALA A 500 9.69 -10.50 10.07
CA ALA A 500 9.71 -9.71 8.85
C ALA A 500 11.05 -8.96 8.64
N GLU A 501 11.65 -8.45 9.71
CA GLU A 501 13.00 -7.84 9.64
C GLU A 501 14.08 -8.90 9.38
N ALA A 502 13.98 -10.07 9.99
CA ALA A 502 14.91 -11.17 9.78
C ALA A 502 14.83 -11.76 8.37
N GLU A 503 13.63 -11.88 7.80
CA GLU A 503 13.44 -12.27 6.39
C GLU A 503 13.98 -11.21 5.43
N ALA A 504 13.75 -9.93 5.70
CA ALA A 504 14.29 -8.83 4.91
C ALA A 504 15.83 -8.77 4.97
N GLU A 505 16.45 -9.11 6.11
CA GLU A 505 17.92 -9.22 6.23
C GLU A 505 18.47 -10.49 5.54
N ALA A 506 17.71 -11.58 5.51
CA ALA A 506 18.10 -12.81 4.83
C ALA A 506 18.02 -12.69 3.29
N GLU A 507 17.09 -11.90 2.77
CA GLU A 507 17.02 -11.62 1.32
C GLU A 507 18.12 -10.66 0.84
N VAL A 508 18.78 -9.94 1.75
CA VAL A 508 19.89 -8.99 1.42
C VAL A 508 21.28 -9.67 1.46
N GLN A 509 21.40 -10.91 1.93
CA GLN A 509 22.65 -11.69 1.89
C GLN A 509 22.71 -12.64 0.69
#